data_80f2f54927fcec858ae05761a2bf0ebf
#
_entry.id   80f2f54927fcec858ae05761a2bf0ebf
#
_cell.length_a   1.000
_cell.length_b   1.000
_cell.length_c   1.000
_cell.angle_alpha   90.00
_cell.angle_beta   90.00
_cell.angle_gamma   90.00
#
_symmetry.space_group_name_H-M   'P 1'
#
loop_
_entity.id
_entity.type
_entity.pdbx_description
1 polymer ?
#
loop_
_entity_poly.entity_id
_entity_poly.type
_entity_poly.pdbx_seq_one_letter_code
_entity_poly.pdbx_strand_id
1 'polypeptide(L)'
;NVNATDAEIIAGGQCVVSGTTELTDGAAVEAALYAMWKKCSKQIRKKSSLVFIVGWDAWDAYDQYISDKQVKYSENTEVNKYRFKGKRVLPIVGIPEHTMVLGEFSTGMDSNLWMGVDYANDTDVLKIDRLQANSELFFFQMRMKMDVNIVRPGEIVVHTAYKKTV
;
A
#
# COMPACT_ATOMS: atom_id res chain seq x y z
N ASN A 1 5.03 -8.07 -2.98
CA ASN A 1 4.11 -9.22 -3.20
C ASN A 1 2.95 -9.20 -2.20
N VAL A 2 1.96 -8.34 -2.43
CA VAL A 2 0.79 -8.23 -1.54
C VAL A 2 -0.10 -9.48 -1.63
N ASN A 3 -0.05 -10.19 -2.75
CA ASN A 3 -0.79 -11.44 -2.99
C ASN A 3 0.00 -12.70 -2.64
N ALA A 4 1.19 -12.56 -2.05
CA ALA A 4 1.98 -13.71 -1.61
C ALA A 4 1.47 -14.25 -0.27
N THR A 5 1.56 -15.55 -0.06
CA THR A 5 1.31 -16.15 1.25
C THR A 5 2.39 -15.73 2.25
N ASP A 6 2.08 -15.80 3.56
CA ASP A 6 3.07 -15.48 4.59
C ASP A 6 4.35 -16.29 4.45
N ALA A 7 4.24 -17.57 4.08
CA ALA A 7 5.38 -18.44 3.86
C ALA A 7 6.25 -17.96 2.68
N GLU A 8 5.62 -17.50 1.60
CA GLU A 8 6.33 -16.95 0.43
C GLU A 8 7.01 -15.62 0.76
N ILE A 9 6.36 -14.76 1.55
CA ILE A 9 6.94 -13.49 2.00
C ILE A 9 8.16 -13.75 2.88
N ILE A 10 8.06 -14.67 3.83
CA ILE A 10 9.15 -15.04 4.75
C ILE A 10 10.29 -15.70 3.99
N ALA A 11 9.99 -16.65 3.11
CA ALA A 11 11.00 -17.36 2.31
C ALA A 11 11.75 -16.44 1.35
N GLY A 12 11.05 -15.43 0.80
CA GLY A 12 11.65 -14.42 -0.06
C GLY A 12 12.56 -13.42 0.67
N GLY A 13 12.51 -13.38 2.00
CA GLY A 13 13.28 -12.43 2.83
C GLY A 13 12.96 -10.96 2.52
N GLN A 14 11.84 -10.72 1.84
CA GLN A 14 11.53 -9.43 1.24
C GLN A 14 10.85 -8.45 2.18
N CYS A 15 10.01 -8.94 3.10
CA CYS A 15 9.26 -8.09 4.02
C CYS A 15 9.21 -8.70 5.42
N VAL A 16 9.02 -7.85 6.42
CA VAL A 16 8.81 -8.29 7.80
C VAL A 16 7.32 -8.55 8.02
N VAL A 17 6.97 -9.77 8.36
CA VAL A 17 5.58 -10.11 8.71
C VAL A 17 5.30 -9.77 10.17
N SER A 18 4.24 -9.01 10.42
CA SER A 18 3.82 -8.63 11.78
C SER A 18 2.72 -9.51 12.36
N GLY A 19 1.96 -10.18 11.52
CA GLY A 19 0.86 -11.05 11.91
C GLY A 19 0.00 -11.47 10.74
N THR A 20 -0.91 -12.41 10.99
CA THR A 20 -1.75 -13.08 10.00
C THR A 20 -3.22 -13.16 10.44
N THR A 21 -3.62 -12.35 11.40
CA THR A 21 -4.99 -12.34 11.92
C THR A 21 -5.93 -11.62 10.96
N GLU A 22 -7.12 -12.14 10.78
CA GLU A 22 -8.18 -11.48 10.01
C GLU A 22 -8.59 -10.16 10.66
N LEU A 23 -8.77 -9.14 9.83
CA LEU A 23 -9.06 -7.77 10.25
C LEU A 23 -10.57 -7.49 10.12
N THR A 24 -11.37 -8.23 10.87
CA THR A 24 -12.84 -8.13 10.81
C THR A 24 -13.41 -7.08 11.76
N ASP A 25 -12.64 -6.68 12.76
CA ASP A 25 -13.06 -5.72 13.78
C ASP A 25 -12.04 -4.61 13.95
N GLY A 26 -12.52 -3.40 14.25
CA GLY A 26 -11.66 -2.24 14.43
C GLY A 26 -10.64 -2.38 15.56
N ALA A 27 -10.95 -3.15 16.62
CA ALA A 27 -10.00 -3.47 17.67
C ALA A 27 -8.87 -4.38 17.16
N ALA A 28 -9.19 -5.34 16.28
CA ALA A 28 -8.21 -6.20 15.63
C ALA A 28 -7.30 -5.39 14.71
N VAL A 29 -7.85 -4.43 13.95
CA VAL A 29 -7.09 -3.51 13.12
C VAL A 29 -6.14 -2.65 13.95
N GLU A 30 -6.61 -2.08 15.06
CA GLU A 30 -5.75 -1.30 15.97
C GLU A 30 -4.61 -2.16 16.53
N ALA A 31 -4.90 -3.39 16.98
CA ALA A 31 -3.88 -4.31 17.47
C ALA A 31 -2.84 -4.66 16.40
N ALA A 32 -3.29 -4.87 15.16
CA ALA A 32 -2.42 -5.15 14.03
C ALA A 32 -1.53 -3.93 13.69
N LEU A 33 -2.07 -2.71 13.69
CA LEU A 33 -1.29 -1.48 13.51
C LEU A 33 -0.20 -1.35 14.59
N TYR A 34 -0.52 -1.69 15.85
CA TYR A 34 0.48 -1.73 16.94
C TYR A 34 1.56 -2.80 16.70
N ALA A 35 1.17 -3.99 16.24
CA ALA A 35 2.11 -5.06 15.92
C ALA A 35 3.08 -4.64 14.80
N MET A 36 2.55 -4.05 13.73
CA MET A 36 3.35 -3.49 12.63
C MET A 36 4.30 -2.40 13.13
N TRP A 37 3.81 -1.50 13.96
CA TRP A 37 4.64 -0.45 14.56
C TRP A 37 5.78 -1.02 15.41
N LYS A 38 5.54 -2.06 16.20
CA LYS A 38 6.57 -2.72 17.01
C LYS A 38 7.63 -3.43 16.17
N LYS A 39 7.23 -4.00 15.03
CA LYS A 39 8.16 -4.69 14.10
C LYS A 39 8.93 -3.72 13.22
N CYS A 40 8.41 -2.53 12.98
CA CYS A 40 9.09 -1.51 12.19
C CYS A 40 10.43 -1.12 12.83
N SER A 41 11.46 -0.94 12.01
CA SER A 41 12.78 -0.49 12.45
C SER A 41 12.71 0.87 13.14
N LYS A 42 13.43 1.03 14.24
CA LYS A 42 13.49 2.28 15.01
C LYS A 42 13.98 3.47 14.18
N GLN A 43 14.86 3.22 13.22
CA GLN A 43 15.42 4.26 12.35
C GLN A 43 14.37 4.88 11.45
N ILE A 44 13.44 4.06 10.94
CA ILE A 44 12.41 4.50 9.99
C ILE A 44 11.23 5.17 10.71
N ARG A 45 10.97 4.83 11.97
CA ARG A 45 9.84 5.40 12.73
C ARG A 45 9.84 6.93 12.81
N LYS A 46 11.02 7.56 12.76
CA LYS A 46 11.15 9.02 12.80
C LYS A 46 10.80 9.69 11.47
N LYS A 47 10.90 8.98 10.35
CA LYS A 47 10.69 9.56 9.02
C LYS A 47 9.23 10.00 8.83
N SER A 48 9.01 11.17 8.28
CA SER A 48 7.67 11.72 8.01
C SER A 48 6.96 11.00 6.87
N SER A 49 7.72 10.42 5.95
CA SER A 49 7.28 9.67 4.77
C SER A 49 6.77 8.25 5.08
N LEU A 50 6.88 7.81 6.33
CA LEU A 50 6.34 6.52 6.76
C LEU A 50 4.82 6.56 6.78
N VAL A 51 4.18 5.62 6.08
CA VAL A 51 2.74 5.56 5.87
C VAL A 51 2.24 4.14 6.08
N PHE A 52 1.07 4.01 6.68
CA PHE A 52 0.31 2.77 6.70
C PHE A 52 -0.62 2.74 5.48
N ILE A 53 -0.52 1.71 4.69
CA ILE A 53 -1.43 1.42 3.59
C ILE A 53 -2.33 0.28 4.03
N VAL A 54 -3.64 0.45 3.87
CA VAL A 54 -4.65 -0.51 4.34
C VAL A 54 -5.66 -0.84 3.25
N GLY A 55 -6.24 -2.02 3.29
CA GLY A 55 -7.39 -2.37 2.48
C GLY A 55 -8.65 -1.63 2.94
N TRP A 56 -9.64 -1.48 2.07
CA TRP A 56 -10.88 -0.76 2.39
C TRP A 56 -11.70 -1.43 3.49
N ASP A 57 -11.72 -2.76 3.54
CA ASP A 57 -12.37 -3.53 4.60
C ASP A 57 -11.81 -3.20 6.00
N ALA A 58 -10.49 -3.22 6.12
CA ALA A 58 -9.81 -2.87 7.36
C ALA A 58 -9.98 -1.37 7.71
N TRP A 59 -10.02 -0.52 6.68
CA TRP A 59 -10.25 0.91 6.86
C TRP A 59 -11.63 1.21 7.43
N ASP A 60 -12.68 0.64 6.86
CA ASP A 60 -14.06 0.86 7.30
C ASP A 60 -14.26 0.39 8.74
N ALA A 61 -13.74 -0.79 9.09
CA ALA A 61 -13.76 -1.30 10.46
C ALA A 61 -13.00 -0.37 11.42
N TYR A 62 -11.86 0.15 11.01
CA TYR A 62 -11.07 1.07 11.80
C TYR A 62 -11.74 2.44 11.96
N ASP A 63 -12.35 2.97 10.91
CA ASP A 63 -13.04 4.26 10.93
C ASP A 63 -14.26 4.22 11.87
N GLN A 64 -15.06 3.16 11.79
CA GLN A 64 -16.19 2.96 12.69
C GLN A 64 -15.72 2.87 14.15
N TYR A 65 -14.70 2.07 14.42
CA TYR A 65 -14.16 1.89 15.76
C TYR A 65 -13.61 3.18 16.37
N ILE A 66 -12.90 3.99 15.59
CA ILE A 66 -12.43 5.29 16.04
C ILE A 66 -13.59 6.23 16.28
N SER A 67 -14.58 6.27 15.41
CA SER A 67 -15.77 7.09 15.55
C SER A 67 -16.52 6.77 16.85
N ASP A 68 -16.68 5.51 17.18
CA ASP A 68 -17.29 5.05 18.42
C ASP A 68 -16.49 5.46 19.67
N LYS A 69 -15.16 5.40 19.58
CA LYS A 69 -14.28 5.87 20.67
C LYS A 69 -14.31 7.39 20.82
N GLN A 70 -14.45 8.13 19.76
CA GLN A 70 -14.37 9.58 19.71
C GLN A 70 -15.60 10.28 20.30
N VAL A 71 -16.75 9.63 20.28
CA VAL A 71 -17.96 10.17 20.95
C VAL A 71 -17.72 10.45 22.44
N LYS A 72 -16.70 9.83 23.02
CA LYS A 72 -16.30 10.04 24.42
C LYS A 72 -15.28 11.18 24.65
N TYR A 73 -14.62 11.67 23.61
CA TYR A 73 -13.54 12.66 23.71
C TYR A 73 -13.69 13.71 22.60
N SER A 74 -14.23 14.86 22.93
CA SER A 74 -14.64 15.93 21.99
C SER A 74 -13.51 16.68 21.26
N GLU A 75 -12.28 16.19 21.27
CA GLU A 75 -11.12 16.87 20.67
C GLU A 75 -10.66 16.33 19.32
N ASN A 76 -11.52 15.60 18.60
CA ASN A 76 -11.09 15.03 17.35
C ASN A 76 -11.42 15.92 16.17
N THR A 77 -10.43 16.72 15.78
CA THR A 77 -10.34 17.26 14.44
C THR A 77 -10.16 16.11 13.44
N GLU A 78 -10.90 16.12 12.34
CA GLU A 78 -10.82 15.14 11.24
C GLU A 78 -9.38 14.82 10.80
N VAL A 79 -8.47 15.77 11.00
CA VAL A 79 -7.03 15.63 10.69
C VAL A 79 -6.35 14.50 11.48
N ASN A 80 -6.82 14.20 12.69
CA ASN A 80 -6.23 13.13 13.52
C ASN A 80 -6.88 11.77 13.30
N LYS A 81 -8.09 11.73 12.76
CA LYS A 81 -8.84 10.52 12.46
C LYS A 81 -8.07 9.54 11.57
N TYR A 82 -7.29 10.07 10.64
CA TYR A 82 -6.54 9.30 9.66
C TYR A 82 -5.07 9.12 10.02
N ARG A 83 -4.74 9.17 11.30
CA ARG A 83 -3.38 9.03 11.79
C ARG A 83 -3.27 8.01 12.91
N PHE A 84 -2.28 7.15 12.81
CA PHE A 84 -1.87 6.24 13.87
C PHE A 84 -0.43 6.56 14.30
N LYS A 85 -0.22 6.86 15.59
CA LYS A 85 1.12 7.29 16.10
C LYS A 85 1.74 8.44 15.31
N GLY A 86 0.91 9.39 14.84
CA GLY A 86 1.35 10.53 14.03
C GLY A 86 1.65 10.21 12.56
N LYS A 87 1.52 8.96 12.13
CA LYS A 87 1.70 8.53 10.74
C LYS A 87 0.35 8.41 10.04
N ARG A 88 0.33 8.72 8.75
CA ARG A 88 -0.88 8.65 7.95
C ARG A 88 -1.30 7.19 7.74
N VAL A 89 -2.59 6.95 7.79
CA VAL A 89 -3.21 5.68 7.39
C VAL A 89 -3.99 5.96 6.12
N LEU A 90 -3.69 5.27 5.04
CA LEU A 90 -4.26 5.50 3.71
C LEU A 90 -4.93 4.23 3.21
N PRO A 91 -6.24 4.28 2.90
CA PRO A 91 -6.90 3.20 2.19
C PRO A 91 -6.51 3.24 0.71
N ILE A 92 -6.19 2.10 0.13
CA ILE A 92 -5.88 1.97 -1.30
C ILE A 92 -6.73 0.85 -1.90
N VAL A 93 -7.33 1.15 -3.05
CA VAL A 93 -8.08 0.17 -3.86
C VAL A 93 -7.09 -0.85 -4.45
N GLY A 94 -7.47 -2.13 -4.44
CA GLY A 94 -6.66 -3.21 -5.00
C GLY A 94 -5.73 -3.90 -4.02
N ILE A 95 -5.71 -3.46 -2.74
CA ILE A 95 -5.09 -4.23 -1.68
C ILE A 95 -6.05 -5.37 -1.28
N PRO A 96 -5.55 -6.62 -1.17
CA PRO A 96 -6.38 -7.73 -0.71
C PRO A 96 -6.98 -7.47 0.65
N GLU A 97 -8.15 -8.08 0.89
CA GLU A 97 -8.81 -8.03 2.19
C GLU A 97 -7.87 -8.47 3.31
N HIS A 98 -8.07 -7.91 4.49
CA HIS A 98 -7.27 -8.21 5.69
C HIS A 98 -5.76 -7.97 5.53
N THR A 99 -5.37 -7.12 4.58
CA THR A 99 -3.95 -6.83 4.32
C THR A 99 -3.63 -5.37 4.64
N MET A 100 -2.52 -5.18 5.32
CA MET A 100 -1.95 -3.86 5.61
C MET A 100 -0.45 -3.85 5.35
N VAL A 101 0.06 -2.74 4.89
CA VAL A 101 1.48 -2.54 4.59
C VAL A 101 1.97 -1.25 5.27
N LEU A 102 3.07 -1.34 5.99
CA LEU A 102 3.77 -0.18 6.56
C LEU A 102 5.11 -0.04 5.84
N GLY A 103 5.34 1.11 5.28
CA GLY A 103 6.60 1.39 4.59
C GLY A 103 6.79 2.88 4.35
N GLU A 104 7.96 3.22 3.87
CA GLU A 104 8.29 4.56 3.44
C GLU A 104 7.90 4.75 1.98
N PHE A 105 6.81 5.47 1.75
CA PHE A 105 6.30 5.75 0.42
C PHE A 105 6.21 7.25 0.21
N SER A 106 7.07 7.77 -0.63
CA SER A 106 7.13 9.19 -0.99
C SER A 106 7.48 9.34 -2.46
N THR A 107 7.36 10.54 -2.98
CA THR A 107 7.78 10.88 -4.36
C THR A 107 9.29 11.20 -4.46
N GLY A 108 9.98 11.21 -3.34
CA GLY A 108 11.42 11.53 -3.28
C GLY A 108 12.31 10.29 -3.38
N MET A 109 13.62 10.53 -3.44
CA MET A 109 14.65 9.47 -3.50
C MET A 109 14.67 8.57 -2.25
N ASP A 110 14.09 9.01 -1.14
CA ASP A 110 13.99 8.24 0.09
C ASP A 110 12.89 7.17 0.03
N SER A 111 12.05 7.19 -1.00
CA SER A 111 10.98 6.20 -1.18
C SER A 111 11.54 4.79 -1.26
N ASN A 112 10.80 3.85 -0.65
CA ASN A 112 11.14 2.43 -0.75
C ASN A 112 10.52 1.75 -1.98
N LEU A 113 9.59 2.43 -2.64
CA LEU A 113 8.97 1.96 -3.87
C LEU A 113 9.49 2.80 -5.03
N TRP A 114 10.17 2.15 -5.96
CA TRP A 114 10.71 2.81 -7.15
C TRP A 114 10.05 2.27 -8.39
N MET A 115 9.71 3.18 -9.27
CA MET A 115 9.19 2.87 -10.59
C MET A 115 10.30 3.07 -11.62
N GLY A 116 10.61 2.02 -12.35
CA GLY A 116 11.54 2.05 -13.49
C GLY A 116 10.77 2.17 -14.80
N VAL A 117 11.23 3.04 -15.67
CA VAL A 117 10.77 3.17 -17.06
C VAL A 117 11.98 3.00 -17.99
N ASP A 118 11.76 2.35 -19.14
CA ASP A 118 12.87 2.04 -20.06
C ASP A 118 13.51 3.30 -20.65
N TYR A 119 12.68 4.26 -21.07
CA TYR A 119 13.08 5.61 -21.47
C TYR A 119 12.13 6.65 -20.90
N ALA A 120 12.63 7.84 -20.62
CA ALA A 120 11.80 8.94 -20.13
C ALA A 120 10.60 9.28 -21.05
N ASN A 121 10.72 8.98 -22.35
CA ASN A 121 9.66 9.18 -23.35
C ASN A 121 8.94 7.88 -23.77
N ASP A 122 9.29 6.73 -23.23
CA ASP A 122 8.65 5.46 -23.61
C ASP A 122 7.22 5.30 -23.04
N THR A 123 6.86 6.21 -22.12
CA THR A 123 5.49 6.32 -21.61
C THR A 123 4.55 7.04 -22.59
N ASP A 124 5.09 7.75 -23.58
CA ASP A 124 4.35 8.63 -24.49
C ASP A 124 4.31 8.11 -25.95
N VAL A 125 4.64 6.84 -26.18
CA VAL A 125 4.57 6.29 -27.53
C VAL A 125 3.10 6.09 -27.93
N LEU A 126 2.49 7.19 -28.33
CA LEU A 126 1.21 7.17 -29.00
C LEU A 126 1.45 7.14 -30.51
N LYS A 127 1.12 5.99 -31.13
CA LYS A 127 1.14 5.86 -32.57
C LYS A 127 -0.28 5.97 -33.10
N ILE A 128 -0.52 6.97 -33.93
CA ILE A 128 -1.77 7.17 -34.66
C ILE A 128 -1.47 6.96 -36.13
N ASP A 129 -2.11 6.01 -36.76
CA ASP A 129 -1.91 5.72 -38.17
C ASP A 129 -3.24 5.32 -38.83
N ARG A 130 -3.33 5.45 -40.14
CA ARG A 130 -4.49 4.96 -40.91
C ARG A 130 -4.40 3.46 -41.04
N LEU A 131 -5.55 2.79 -40.92
CA LEU A 131 -5.63 1.34 -41.04
C LEU A 131 -5.26 0.88 -42.45
N GLN A 132 -5.62 1.67 -43.48
CA GLN A 132 -5.29 1.49 -44.88
C GLN A 132 -5.19 2.85 -45.56
N ALA A 133 -4.44 2.95 -46.67
CA ALA A 133 -4.18 4.21 -47.39
C ALA A 133 -5.47 4.97 -47.80
N ASN A 134 -6.54 4.24 -48.08
CA ASN A 134 -7.84 4.81 -48.50
C ASN A 134 -8.94 4.67 -47.43
N SER A 135 -8.58 4.36 -46.20
CA SER A 135 -9.53 4.20 -45.10
C SER A 135 -9.66 5.49 -44.29
N GLU A 136 -10.88 5.82 -43.90
CA GLU A 136 -11.16 6.88 -42.92
C GLU A 136 -10.93 6.41 -41.49
N LEU A 137 -10.61 5.12 -41.29
CA LEU A 137 -10.37 4.50 -39.98
C LEU A 137 -8.95 4.72 -39.55
N PHE A 138 -8.80 5.21 -38.32
CA PHE A 138 -7.52 5.37 -37.63
C PHE A 138 -7.38 4.33 -36.54
N PHE A 139 -6.16 3.82 -36.32
CA PHE A 139 -5.85 3.01 -35.16
C PHE A 139 -4.97 3.80 -34.20
N PHE A 140 -5.19 3.57 -32.93
CA PHE A 140 -4.37 4.11 -31.85
C PHE A 140 -3.58 2.97 -31.21
N GLN A 141 -2.30 3.13 -31.10
CA GLN A 141 -1.44 2.19 -30.38
C GLN A 141 -0.70 2.97 -29.29
N MET A 142 -0.92 2.57 -28.04
CA MET A 142 -0.15 3.04 -26.90
C MET A 142 0.68 1.89 -26.36
N ARG A 143 1.97 2.12 -26.17
CA ARG A 143 2.87 1.16 -25.54
C ARG A 143 3.55 1.85 -24.38
N MET A 144 3.57 1.19 -23.25
CA MET A 144 4.25 1.64 -22.04
C MET A 144 4.98 0.45 -21.41
N LYS A 145 6.24 0.66 -21.06
CA LYS A 145 7.04 -0.30 -20.32
C LYS A 145 7.39 0.32 -18.99
N MET A 146 6.84 -0.26 -17.94
CA MET A 146 7.14 0.16 -16.57
C MET A 146 7.28 -1.07 -15.68
N ASP A 147 8.12 -0.96 -14.70
CA ASP A 147 8.26 -1.94 -13.64
C ASP A 147 8.36 -1.23 -12.29
N VAL A 148 7.95 -1.91 -11.25
CA VAL A 148 7.96 -1.36 -9.89
C VAL A 148 8.75 -2.32 -9.00
N ASN A 149 9.73 -1.79 -8.28
CA ASN A 149 10.57 -2.57 -7.40
C ASN A 149 10.65 -1.97 -6.00
N ILE A 150 10.85 -2.84 -5.02
CA ILE A 150 11.07 -2.49 -3.62
C ILE A 150 12.59 -2.45 -3.39
N VAL A 151 13.10 -1.29 -3.01
CA VAL A 151 14.55 -1.08 -2.84
C VAL A 151 15.06 -1.70 -1.54
N ARG A 152 14.31 -1.55 -0.46
CA ARG A 152 14.69 -2.00 0.89
C ARG A 152 13.60 -2.86 1.51
N PRO A 153 13.51 -4.13 1.11
CA PRO A 153 12.40 -5.01 1.54
C PRO A 153 12.35 -5.21 3.05
N GLY A 154 13.48 -5.24 3.74
CA GLY A 154 13.54 -5.36 5.20
C GLY A 154 12.96 -4.18 5.99
N GLU A 155 12.68 -3.06 5.33
CA GLU A 155 12.07 -1.88 5.93
C GLU A 155 10.53 -1.86 5.76
N ILE A 156 9.98 -2.79 4.99
CA ILE A 156 8.54 -2.93 4.80
C ILE A 156 8.00 -3.96 5.78
N VAL A 157 6.95 -3.58 6.49
CA VAL A 157 6.23 -4.47 7.39
C VAL A 157 4.87 -4.77 6.80
N VAL A 158 4.56 -6.06 6.67
CA VAL A 158 3.30 -6.55 6.11
C VAL A 158 2.51 -7.29 7.18
N HIS A 159 1.21 -7.04 7.21
CA HIS A 159 0.23 -7.85 7.93
C HIS A 159 -0.76 -8.37 6.90
N THR A 160 -0.94 -9.68 6.80
CA THR A 160 -1.87 -10.26 5.83
C THR A 160 -2.43 -11.58 6.32
N ALA A 161 -3.76 -11.69 6.29
CA ALA A 161 -4.47 -12.95 6.44
C ALA A 161 -4.89 -13.53 5.08
N TYR A 162 -4.48 -12.89 4.00
CA TYR A 162 -4.78 -13.34 2.65
C TYR A 162 -4.16 -14.73 2.40
N LYS A 163 -5.02 -15.69 2.11
CA LYS A 163 -4.63 -17.04 1.68
C LYS A 163 -4.88 -17.14 0.19
N LYS A 164 -3.80 -17.28 -0.59
CA LYS A 164 -3.93 -17.56 -2.01
C LYS A 164 -4.72 -18.86 -2.17
N THR A 165 -5.92 -18.79 -2.72
CA THR A 165 -6.67 -19.97 -3.14
C THR A 165 -5.90 -20.59 -4.31
N VAL A 166 -5.43 -21.83 -4.14
CA VAL A 166 -4.73 -22.60 -5.17
C VAL A 166 -5.74 -23.10 -6.18
#